data_44c7c5939d3b087935d29e84c69d20e8
#
_entry.id   44c7c5939d3b087935d29e84c69d20e8
#
_cell.length_a   1.000
_cell.length_b   1.000
_cell.length_c   1.000
_cell.angle_alpha   90.00
_cell.angle_beta   90.00
_cell.angle_gamma   90.00
#
_symmetry.space_group_name_H-M   'P 1'
#
loop_
_entity.id
_entity.type
_entity.pdbx_description
1 polymer ?
#
loop_
_entity_poly.entity_id
_entity_poly.type
_entity_poly.pdbx_seq_one_letter_code
_entity_poly.pdbx_strand_id
1 'polypeptide(L)'
;MPYLLVEYRFDPPVTDEQLTTATIALGDCIKVRGIEKLRSWVSTDRKRGVCEYRAADAESVRDAYRAAGVTCSAIWPATLFMPGQAPDQG
;
A
#
# COMPACT_ATOMS: atom_id res chain seq x y z
N MET A 1 -12.60 -8.52 4.31
CA MET A 1 -11.93 -8.15 3.06
C MET A 1 -10.48 -8.59 3.10
N PRO A 2 -9.90 -9.02 1.98
CA PRO A 2 -8.50 -9.44 1.97
C PRO A 2 -7.54 -8.30 2.25
N TYR A 3 -6.37 -8.67 2.72
CA TYR A 3 -5.25 -7.73 2.82
C TYR A 3 -4.55 -7.65 1.48
N LEU A 4 -4.09 -6.47 1.13
CA LEU A 4 -3.30 -6.24 -0.07
C LEU A 4 -2.05 -5.47 0.31
N LEU A 5 -0.90 -5.96 -0.16
CA LEU A 5 0.37 -5.30 0.08
C LEU A 5 0.82 -4.64 -1.22
N VAL A 6 1.27 -3.40 -1.09
CA VAL A 6 1.80 -2.62 -2.21
C VAL A 6 3.26 -2.34 -1.93
N GLU A 7 4.13 -2.80 -2.82
CA GLU A 7 5.57 -2.62 -2.68
C GLU A 7 6.06 -1.49 -3.55
N TYR A 8 7.03 -0.76 -3.03
CA TYR A 8 7.69 0.35 -3.71
C TYR A 8 9.19 0.16 -3.72
N ARG A 9 9.81 0.67 -4.78
CA ARG A 9 11.25 0.86 -4.85
C ARG A 9 11.52 2.32 -5.17
N PHE A 10 12.49 2.89 -4.47
CA PHE A 10 12.84 4.31 -4.61
C PHE A 10 14.29 4.45 -5.00
N ASP A 11 14.53 5.07 -6.16
CA ASP A 11 15.86 5.38 -6.64
C ASP A 11 15.79 6.72 -7.38
N PRO A 12 16.30 7.81 -6.77
CA PRO A 12 17.02 7.89 -5.49
C PRO A 12 16.13 7.63 -4.27
N PRO A 13 16.71 7.55 -3.06
CA PRO A 13 15.94 7.32 -1.83
C PRO A 13 14.82 8.35 -1.64
N VAL A 14 13.67 7.88 -1.16
CA VAL A 14 12.49 8.72 -1.00
C VAL A 14 12.63 9.69 0.17
N THR A 15 12.11 10.90 -0.02
CA THR A 15 12.08 11.91 1.04
C THR A 15 10.74 11.88 1.78
N ASP A 16 10.70 12.46 2.98
CA ASP A 16 9.46 12.60 3.74
C ASP A 16 8.43 13.43 2.96
N GLU A 17 8.87 14.46 2.26
CA GLU A 17 7.99 15.30 1.43
C GLU A 17 7.33 14.48 0.33
N GLN A 18 8.10 13.63 -0.35
CA GLN A 18 7.57 12.76 -1.40
C GLN A 18 6.55 11.76 -0.85
N LEU A 19 6.81 11.19 0.33
CA LEU A 19 5.88 10.28 0.98
C LEU A 19 4.58 11.00 1.34
N THR A 20 4.66 12.21 1.88
CA THR A 20 3.50 13.01 2.23
C THR A 20 2.67 13.35 0.99
N THR A 21 3.34 13.77 -0.08
CA THR A 21 2.67 14.12 -1.34
C THR A 21 1.92 12.91 -1.91
N ALA A 22 2.54 11.74 -1.92
CA ALA A 22 1.91 10.53 -2.42
C ALA A 22 0.72 10.12 -1.54
N THR A 23 0.84 10.25 -0.23
CA THR A 23 -0.25 9.94 0.71
C THR A 23 -1.46 10.83 0.46
N ILE A 24 -1.24 12.12 0.24
CA ILE A 24 -2.32 13.07 -0.07
C ILE A 24 -2.97 12.73 -1.40
N ALA A 25 -2.17 12.47 -2.44
CA ALA A 25 -2.68 12.14 -3.77
C ALA A 25 -3.52 10.86 -3.76
N LEU A 26 -3.14 9.87 -2.97
CA LEU A 26 -3.88 8.60 -2.86
C LEU A 26 -5.13 8.71 -2.00
N GLY A 27 -5.17 9.64 -1.04
CA GLY A 27 -6.20 9.68 0.00
C GLY A 27 -7.63 9.57 -0.53
N ASP A 28 -8.03 10.46 -1.42
CA ASP A 28 -9.38 10.44 -1.97
C ASP A 28 -9.60 9.24 -2.90
N CYS A 29 -8.59 8.85 -3.65
CA CYS A 29 -8.69 7.75 -4.61
C CYS A 29 -8.93 6.41 -3.93
N ILE A 30 -8.31 6.16 -2.78
CA ILE A 30 -8.54 4.94 -2.00
C ILE A 30 -9.88 5.00 -1.27
N LYS A 31 -10.25 6.17 -0.76
CA LYS A 31 -11.48 6.35 0.01
C LYS A 31 -12.72 6.07 -0.82
N VAL A 32 -12.81 6.63 -2.03
CA VAL A 32 -13.97 6.45 -2.89
C VAL A 32 -14.14 5.00 -3.38
N ARG A 33 -13.09 4.19 -3.28
CA ARG A 33 -13.12 2.78 -3.66
C ARG A 33 -13.31 1.83 -2.48
N GLY A 34 -13.57 2.37 -1.30
CA GLY A 34 -13.77 1.56 -0.10
C GLY A 34 -12.51 0.85 0.38
N ILE A 35 -11.34 1.38 0.04
CA ILE A 35 -10.05 0.82 0.44
C ILE A 35 -9.64 1.44 1.76
N GLU A 36 -9.22 0.61 2.72
CA GLU A 36 -8.73 1.06 4.01
C GLU A 36 -7.22 0.91 4.06
N LYS A 37 -6.51 2.01 4.31
CA LYS A 37 -5.07 1.97 4.53
C LYS A 37 -4.79 1.62 5.99
N LEU A 38 -4.00 0.57 6.22
CA LEU A 38 -3.69 0.11 7.56
C LEU A 38 -2.41 0.73 8.09
N ARG A 39 -1.31 0.59 7.36
CA ARG A 39 -0.01 1.16 7.75
C ARG A 39 0.96 1.10 6.59
N SER A 40 2.07 1.82 6.74
CA SER A 40 3.16 1.80 5.78
C SER A 40 4.48 1.58 6.49
N TRP A 41 5.38 0.91 5.80
CA TRP A 41 6.75 0.68 6.24
C TRP A 41 7.68 1.25 5.19
N VAL A 42 8.71 1.97 5.63
CA VAL A 42 9.75 2.49 4.76
C VAL A 42 11.08 2.02 5.31
N SER A 43 11.94 1.46 4.44
CA SER A 43 13.25 0.99 4.86
C SER A 43 14.08 2.15 5.39
N THR A 44 15.02 1.83 6.29
CA THR A 44 15.86 2.89 6.89
C THR A 44 16.75 3.57 5.86
N ASP A 45 17.12 2.88 4.77
CA ASP A 45 17.88 3.48 3.67
C ASP A 45 16.98 4.23 2.67
N ARG A 46 15.67 4.21 2.87
CA ARG A 46 14.68 4.94 2.06
C ARG A 46 14.58 4.46 0.61
N LYS A 47 15.03 3.25 0.33
CA LYS A 47 15.01 2.69 -1.03
C LYS A 47 13.86 1.73 -1.27
N ARG A 48 13.14 1.32 -0.24
CA ARG A 48 12.02 0.38 -0.32
C ARG A 48 10.91 0.79 0.61
N GLY A 49 9.69 0.41 0.25
CA GLY A 49 8.54 0.62 1.11
C GLY A 49 7.46 -0.42 0.86
N VAL A 50 6.59 -0.60 1.84
CA VAL A 50 5.43 -1.47 1.74
C VAL A 50 4.25 -0.77 2.40
N CYS A 51 3.11 -0.70 1.71
CA CYS A 51 1.86 -0.24 2.26
C CYS A 51 0.90 -1.41 2.42
N GLU A 52 0.22 -1.47 3.56
CA GLU A 52 -0.77 -2.50 3.85
C GLU A 52 -2.16 -1.91 3.74
N TYR A 53 -3.00 -2.55 2.93
CA TYR A 53 -4.39 -2.14 2.71
C TYR A 53 -5.35 -3.28 2.98
N ARG A 54 -6.59 -2.90 3.27
CA ARG A 54 -7.72 -3.82 3.25
C ARG A 54 -8.64 -3.37 2.12
N ALA A 55 -8.88 -4.25 1.16
CA ALA A 55 -9.64 -3.92 -0.05
C ALA A 55 -10.32 -5.18 -0.61
N ALA A 56 -11.28 -4.98 -1.49
CA ALA A 56 -12.00 -6.09 -2.11
C ALA A 56 -11.08 -6.97 -2.96
N ASP A 57 -10.17 -6.33 -3.72
CA ASP A 57 -9.26 -7.03 -4.63
C ASP A 57 -8.07 -6.13 -5.01
N ALA A 58 -7.09 -6.73 -5.67
CA ALA A 58 -5.91 -6.00 -6.12
C ALA A 58 -6.24 -4.99 -7.22
N GLU A 59 -7.26 -5.26 -8.03
CA GLU A 59 -7.64 -4.37 -9.12
C GLU A 59 -8.14 -3.02 -8.61
N SER A 60 -8.91 -3.02 -7.52
CA SER A 60 -9.37 -1.78 -6.88
C SER A 60 -8.18 -0.91 -6.46
N VAL A 61 -7.13 -1.54 -5.91
CA VAL A 61 -5.93 -0.85 -5.48
C VAL A 61 -5.17 -0.30 -6.68
N ARG A 62 -5.02 -1.10 -7.74
CA ARG A 62 -4.37 -0.63 -8.99
C ARG A 62 -5.07 0.57 -9.57
N ASP A 63 -6.41 0.54 -9.59
CA ASP A 63 -7.21 1.64 -10.12
C ASP A 63 -7.02 2.91 -9.29
N ALA A 64 -6.96 2.78 -7.96
CA ALA A 64 -6.71 3.92 -7.08
C ALA A 64 -5.34 4.54 -7.35
N TYR A 65 -4.32 3.70 -7.52
CA TYR A 65 -2.95 4.18 -7.80
C TYR A 65 -2.87 4.84 -9.17
N ARG A 66 -3.52 4.27 -10.19
CA ARG A 66 -3.59 4.88 -11.52
C ARG A 66 -4.27 6.25 -11.46
N ALA A 67 -5.40 6.33 -10.78
CA ALA A 67 -6.15 7.58 -10.66
C ALA A 67 -5.34 8.66 -9.94
N ALA A 68 -4.54 8.26 -8.94
CA ALA A 68 -3.70 9.19 -8.19
C ALA A 68 -2.40 9.55 -8.90
N GLY A 69 -2.04 8.84 -9.96
CA GLY A 69 -0.77 9.02 -10.65
C GLY A 69 0.44 8.56 -9.84
N VAL A 70 0.24 7.62 -8.92
CA VAL A 70 1.30 7.09 -8.07
C VAL A 70 1.70 5.70 -8.58
N THR A 71 2.99 5.51 -8.81
CA THR A 71 3.52 4.22 -9.28
C THR A 71 3.96 3.35 -8.11
N CYS A 72 3.91 2.03 -8.32
CA CYS A 72 4.39 1.05 -7.36
C CYS A 72 5.06 -0.10 -8.10
N SER A 73 5.84 -0.92 -7.37
CA SER A 73 6.59 -2.03 -7.97
C SER A 73 5.73 -3.29 -8.09
N ALA A 74 4.90 -3.57 -7.09
CA ALA A 74 4.07 -4.77 -7.05
C ALA A 74 2.87 -4.57 -6.15
N ILE A 75 1.77 -5.27 -6.46
CA ILE A 75 0.57 -5.34 -5.62
C ILE A 75 0.19 -6.81 -5.55
N TRP A 76 0.01 -7.34 -4.34
CA TRP A 76 -0.35 -8.76 -4.19
C TRP A 76 -1.21 -8.97 -2.94
N PRO A 77 -2.13 -9.96 -3.01
CA PRO A 77 -2.95 -10.30 -1.85
C PRO A 77 -2.13 -11.03 -0.80
N ALA A 78 -2.49 -10.82 0.46
CA ALA A 78 -1.75 -11.38 1.58
C ALA A 78 -2.70 -11.87 2.66
N THR A 79 -2.22 -12.82 3.45
CA THR A 79 -2.89 -13.29 4.65
C THR A 79 -2.05 -12.88 5.85
N LEU A 80 -2.68 -12.30 6.85
CA LEU A 80 -1.98 -11.93 8.08
C LEU A 80 -1.64 -13.19 8.87
N PHE A 81 -0.37 -13.35 9.17
CA PHE A 81 0.13 -14.48 9.94
C PHE A 81 0.81 -13.96 11.21
N MET A 82 0.19 -14.24 12.36
CA MET A 82 0.71 -13.80 13.65
C MET A 82 1.37 -14.96 14.37
N PRO A 83 2.48 -14.72 15.11
CA PRO A 83 3.12 -15.77 15.89
C PRO A 83 2.12 -16.42 16.86
N GLY A 84 2.05 -17.75 16.83
CA GLY A 84 1.16 -18.50 17.73
C GLY A 84 -0.31 -18.46 17.40
N GLN A 85 -0.70 -17.92 16.24
CA GLN A 85 -2.08 -17.82 15.79
C GLN A 85 -2.24 -18.42 14.41
N ALA A 86 -3.48 -18.83 14.09
CA ALA A 86 -3.80 -19.25 12.73
C ALA A 86 -3.79 -18.02 11.82
N PRO A 87 -3.48 -18.19 10.51
CA PRO A 87 -3.53 -17.06 9.58
C PRO A 87 -4.91 -16.42 9.53
N ASP A 88 -4.93 -15.08 9.50
CA ASP A 88 -6.15 -14.30 9.29
C ASP A 88 -6.46 -14.34 7.79
N GLN A 89 -7.69 -14.73 7.45
CA GLN A 89 -8.08 -14.85 6.06
C GLN A 89 -8.75 -13.59 5.52
N GLY A 90 -8.70 -12.54 6.27
CA GLY A 90 -9.19 -11.26 5.84
C GLY A 90 -10.68 -11.15 5.78
#